data_704630322c2445056a9239167877998d
#
_entry.id   704630322c2445056a9239167877998d
#
_cell.length_a   1.000
_cell.length_b   1.000
_cell.length_c   1.000
_cell.angle_alpha   90.00
_cell.angle_beta   90.00
_cell.angle_gamma   90.00
#
_symmetry.space_group_name_H-M   'P 1'
#
loop_
_entity.id
_entity.type
_entity.pdbx_description
1 polymer ?
#
loop_
_entity_poly.entity_id
_entity_poly.type
_entity_poly.pdbx_seq_one_letter_code
_entity_poly.pdbx_strand_id
1 'polypeptide(L)'
;EITRKNNISSAHVNFCREDEAAALAEVGFVRRIGLQFHWENHGYETFDDYLKCFRSDRRNKIKRERRAVAERGIAIRVVEGDAVTREHLRTMFALYKGHVDTLYYGRQYLTRAFFDELLDRFAPHLCLIFAERGGRIIAGTFNVRGGSALYGRYWGAFEEEPFLHFNVCYYAAIEHCIRAGLDRFEAGAGGSFKQLRGLEPQPTTSMHYIVDPKFGRAVERHLEQERQLILQKRELLLDKSQLKKEGQ
;
A
#
# COMPACT_ATOMS: atom_id res chain seq x y z
N GLU A 1 13.81 22.86 -17.77
CA GLU A 1 14.62 22.68 -18.98
C GLU A 1 14.18 21.45 -19.77
N ILE A 2 14.11 20.25 -19.15
CA ILE A 2 13.72 18.98 -19.81
C ILE A 2 12.33 19.06 -20.44
N THR A 3 11.34 19.61 -19.75
CA THR A 3 9.96 19.75 -20.26
C THR A 3 9.90 20.60 -21.52
N ARG A 4 10.60 21.73 -21.51
CA ARG A 4 10.62 22.64 -22.67
C ARG A 4 11.38 22.06 -23.86
N LYS A 5 12.55 21.43 -23.63
CA LYS A 5 13.36 20.80 -24.69
C LYS A 5 12.63 19.66 -25.40
N ASN A 6 11.79 18.92 -24.69
CA ASN A 6 11.11 17.72 -25.20
C ASN A 6 9.63 17.97 -25.51
N ASN A 7 9.17 19.22 -25.52
CA ASN A 7 7.77 19.59 -25.77
C ASN A 7 6.77 18.86 -24.87
N ILE A 8 7.13 18.66 -23.59
CA ILE A 8 6.31 18.01 -22.57
C ILE A 8 5.54 19.09 -21.82
N SER A 9 4.22 18.94 -21.71
CA SER A 9 3.32 19.96 -21.12
C SER A 9 3.44 20.07 -19.60
N SER A 10 3.91 19.03 -18.91
CA SER A 10 3.98 18.99 -17.45
C SER A 10 5.00 17.96 -16.95
N ALA A 11 5.42 18.12 -15.70
CA ALA A 11 6.20 17.09 -14.96
C ALA A 11 5.57 16.86 -13.60
N HIS A 12 5.58 15.60 -13.14
CA HIS A 12 4.93 15.20 -11.90
C HIS A 12 5.88 14.29 -11.10
N VAL A 13 6.05 14.61 -9.82
CA VAL A 13 6.80 13.79 -8.87
C VAL A 13 5.85 13.41 -7.74
N ASN A 14 5.55 12.13 -7.63
CA ASN A 14 4.57 11.61 -6.67
C ASN A 14 5.28 11.08 -5.42
N PHE A 15 4.61 11.22 -4.28
CA PHE A 15 5.07 10.70 -2.98
C PHE A 15 6.42 11.26 -2.53
N CYS A 16 6.57 12.58 -2.67
CA CYS A 16 7.77 13.29 -2.24
C CYS A 16 7.89 13.28 -0.71
N ARG A 17 9.12 13.15 -0.23
CA ARG A 17 9.49 13.55 1.13
C ARG A 17 9.45 15.07 1.24
N GLU A 18 9.44 15.59 2.47
CA GLU A 18 9.32 17.04 2.68
C GLU A 18 10.52 17.82 2.15
N ASP A 19 11.73 17.28 2.28
CA ASP A 19 12.96 17.87 1.73
C ASP A 19 12.93 17.92 0.17
N GLU A 20 12.45 16.84 -0.47
CA GLU A 20 12.28 16.78 -1.92
C GLU A 20 11.20 17.77 -2.40
N ALA A 21 10.09 17.86 -1.67
CA ALA A 21 9.02 18.78 -2.01
C ALA A 21 9.47 20.25 -1.87
N ALA A 22 10.25 20.58 -0.85
CA ALA A 22 10.83 21.92 -0.67
C ALA A 22 11.75 22.29 -1.83
N ALA A 23 12.68 21.42 -2.21
CA ALA A 23 13.58 21.63 -3.34
C ALA A 23 12.85 21.78 -4.68
N LEU A 24 11.78 21.02 -4.90
CA LEU A 24 10.96 21.13 -6.11
C LEU A 24 10.14 22.42 -6.13
N ALA A 25 9.68 22.92 -4.98
CA ALA A 25 8.97 24.19 -4.88
C ALA A 25 9.86 25.38 -5.31
N GLU A 26 11.14 25.37 -4.95
CA GLU A 26 12.11 26.41 -5.35
C GLU A 26 12.26 26.52 -6.87
N VAL A 27 12.03 25.44 -7.61
CA VAL A 27 12.10 25.44 -9.09
C VAL A 27 10.72 25.51 -9.76
N GLY A 28 9.68 25.91 -9.02
CA GLY A 28 8.36 26.27 -9.55
C GLY A 28 7.37 25.10 -9.66
N PHE A 29 7.60 24.01 -8.97
CA PHE A 29 6.57 22.98 -8.79
C PHE A 29 5.54 23.41 -7.75
N VAL A 30 4.28 23.10 -7.99
CA VAL A 30 3.17 23.32 -7.06
C VAL A 30 2.86 22.04 -6.29
N ARG A 31 2.58 22.18 -5.00
CA ARG A 31 2.30 21.06 -4.08
C ARG A 31 0.85 20.62 -4.17
N ARG A 32 0.62 19.33 -4.25
CA ARG A 32 -0.67 18.68 -4.07
C ARG A 32 -0.63 17.76 -2.85
N ILE A 33 -1.64 17.83 -2.01
CA ILE A 33 -1.83 16.91 -0.90
C ILE A 33 -2.84 15.85 -1.32
N GLY A 34 -2.44 14.59 -1.21
CA GLY A 34 -3.30 13.42 -1.34
C GLY A 34 -3.56 12.77 0.02
N LEU A 35 -4.31 11.67 0.02
CA LEU A 35 -4.59 10.89 1.22
C LEU A 35 -4.42 9.40 0.91
N GLN A 36 -3.62 8.72 1.73
CA GLN A 36 -3.51 7.27 1.73
C GLN A 36 -3.73 6.72 3.14
N PHE A 37 -3.90 5.40 3.24
CA PHE A 37 -4.05 4.72 4.52
C PHE A 37 -2.77 3.95 4.84
N HIS A 38 -2.12 4.32 5.94
CA HIS A 38 -0.91 3.67 6.44
C HIS A 38 -1.18 3.01 7.78
N TRP A 39 -0.51 1.91 8.04
CA TRP A 39 -0.36 1.38 9.37
C TRP A 39 1.00 1.81 9.91
N GLU A 40 1.03 2.25 11.16
CA GLU A 40 2.24 2.65 11.87
C GLU A 40 2.45 1.76 13.09
N ASN A 41 3.69 1.41 13.35
CA ASN A 41 4.08 0.63 14.51
C ASN A 41 4.28 1.55 15.72
N HIS A 42 3.36 1.52 16.65
CA HIS A 42 3.44 2.26 17.90
C HIS A 42 4.10 1.44 19.03
N GLY A 43 5.11 0.64 18.70
CA GLY A 43 5.82 -0.20 19.65
C GLY A 43 5.14 -1.54 19.92
N TYR A 44 4.37 -2.06 18.98
CA TYR A 44 3.78 -3.39 19.09
C TYR A 44 4.87 -4.45 19.01
N GLU A 45 4.88 -5.38 19.97
CA GLU A 45 5.79 -6.54 19.97
C GLU A 45 5.13 -7.76 19.31
N THR A 46 3.81 -7.86 19.40
CA THR A 46 3.03 -8.96 18.83
C THR A 46 1.80 -8.45 18.08
N PHE A 47 1.25 -9.28 17.19
CA PHE A 47 -0.02 -8.98 16.55
C PHE A 47 -1.19 -8.88 17.55
N ASP A 48 -1.12 -9.63 18.67
CA ASP A 48 -2.12 -9.53 19.73
C ASP A 48 -2.03 -8.19 20.48
N ASP A 49 -0.84 -7.59 20.65
CA ASP A 49 -0.71 -6.21 21.18
C ASP A 49 -1.38 -5.20 20.26
N TYR A 50 -1.13 -5.33 18.97
CA TYR A 50 -1.83 -4.52 17.98
C TYR A 50 -3.36 -4.68 18.06
N LEU A 51 -3.86 -5.91 18.25
CA LEU A 51 -5.29 -6.16 18.41
C LEU A 51 -5.90 -5.49 19.66
N LYS A 52 -5.13 -5.28 20.73
CA LYS A 52 -5.59 -4.60 21.95
C LYS A 52 -5.95 -3.13 21.70
N CYS A 53 -5.38 -2.50 20.67
CA CYS A 53 -5.68 -1.12 20.30
C CYS A 53 -7.08 -0.94 19.70
N PHE A 54 -7.75 -2.01 19.27
CA PHE A 54 -9.10 -1.95 18.74
C PHE A 54 -10.17 -2.03 19.84
N ARG A 55 -11.34 -1.47 19.55
CA ARG A 55 -12.57 -1.73 20.31
C ARG A 55 -12.91 -3.22 20.25
N SER A 56 -13.56 -3.74 21.27
CA SER A 56 -13.77 -5.18 21.47
C SER A 56 -14.49 -5.87 20.30
N ASP A 57 -15.55 -5.24 19.79
CA ASP A 57 -16.31 -5.76 18.65
C ASP A 57 -15.46 -5.87 17.38
N ARG A 58 -14.63 -4.86 17.10
CA ARG A 58 -13.73 -4.87 15.94
C ARG A 58 -12.62 -5.89 16.08
N ARG A 59 -11.99 -5.97 17.25
CA ARG A 59 -10.99 -6.99 17.57
C ARG A 59 -11.55 -8.40 17.36
N ASN A 60 -12.76 -8.68 17.85
CA ASN A 60 -13.40 -9.98 17.69
C ASN A 60 -13.70 -10.30 16.21
N LYS A 61 -14.09 -9.30 15.40
CA LYS A 61 -14.27 -9.47 13.96
C LYS A 61 -12.96 -9.84 13.26
N ILE A 62 -11.85 -9.16 13.58
CA ILE A 62 -10.53 -9.48 13.01
C ILE A 62 -10.12 -10.92 13.37
N LYS A 63 -10.25 -11.31 14.65
CA LYS A 63 -9.96 -12.69 15.09
C LYS A 63 -10.80 -13.73 14.34
N ARG A 64 -12.09 -13.45 14.13
CA ARG A 64 -12.99 -14.34 13.37
C ARG A 64 -12.58 -14.41 11.89
N GLU A 65 -12.24 -13.30 11.26
CA GLU A 65 -11.79 -13.25 9.85
C GLU A 65 -10.50 -14.06 9.66
N ARG A 66 -9.56 -14.00 10.62
CA ARG A 66 -8.32 -14.82 10.59
C ARG A 66 -8.61 -16.30 10.79
N ARG A 67 -9.42 -16.63 11.78
CA ARG A 67 -9.81 -18.03 12.08
C ARG A 67 -10.52 -18.67 10.90
N ALA A 68 -11.45 -17.98 10.27
CA ALA A 68 -12.22 -18.50 9.14
C ALA A 68 -11.35 -18.91 7.94
N VAL A 69 -10.21 -18.26 7.72
CA VAL A 69 -9.23 -18.66 6.68
C VAL A 69 -8.45 -19.91 7.13
N ALA A 70 -7.99 -19.94 8.38
CA ALA A 70 -7.25 -21.09 8.92
C ALA A 70 -8.12 -22.38 8.95
N GLU A 71 -9.40 -22.28 9.36
CA GLU A 71 -10.35 -23.40 9.39
C GLU A 71 -10.63 -24.01 8.01
N ARG A 72 -10.34 -23.29 6.92
CA ARG A 72 -10.40 -23.79 5.54
C ARG A 72 -9.11 -24.49 5.08
N GLY A 73 -8.18 -24.73 5.99
CA GLY A 73 -6.89 -25.35 5.69
C GLY A 73 -5.96 -24.45 4.86
N ILE A 74 -6.17 -23.13 4.93
CA ILE A 74 -5.32 -22.16 4.24
C ILE A 74 -4.24 -21.66 5.19
N ALA A 75 -2.98 -21.90 4.84
CA ALA A 75 -1.81 -21.36 5.52
C ALA A 75 -1.32 -20.09 4.82
N ILE A 76 -0.87 -19.09 5.59
CA ILE A 76 -0.29 -17.87 5.05
C ILE A 76 1.21 -17.87 5.34
N ARG A 77 2.01 -17.68 4.29
CA ARG A 77 3.47 -17.69 4.37
C ARG A 77 4.06 -16.42 3.78
N VAL A 78 5.02 -15.85 4.50
CA VAL A 78 5.85 -14.74 4.03
C VAL A 78 7.14 -15.30 3.44
N VAL A 79 7.52 -14.85 2.26
CA VAL A 79 8.76 -15.18 1.55
C VAL A 79 9.45 -13.89 1.17
N GLU A 80 10.65 -13.66 1.70
CA GLU A 80 11.35 -12.40 1.50
C GLU A 80 12.85 -12.59 1.19
N GLY A 81 13.43 -11.57 0.56
CA GLY A 81 14.86 -11.52 0.26
C GLY A 81 15.34 -12.74 -0.53
N ASP A 82 16.41 -13.36 -0.06
CA ASP A 82 17.05 -14.50 -0.70
C ASP A 82 16.21 -15.78 -0.71
N ALA A 83 15.14 -15.85 0.09
CA ALA A 83 14.17 -16.94 0.05
C ALA A 83 13.21 -16.85 -1.15
N VAL A 84 13.16 -15.73 -1.84
CA VAL A 84 12.33 -15.55 -3.04
C VAL A 84 12.99 -16.31 -4.20
N THR A 85 12.22 -17.18 -4.85
CA THR A 85 12.68 -17.97 -6.00
C THR A 85 12.05 -17.47 -7.30
N ARG A 86 12.63 -17.89 -8.43
CA ARG A 86 12.05 -17.63 -9.75
C ARG A 86 10.65 -18.21 -9.91
N GLU A 87 10.35 -19.33 -9.26
CA GLU A 87 9.00 -19.91 -9.23
C GLU A 87 8.01 -19.03 -8.48
N HIS A 88 8.38 -18.49 -7.32
CA HIS A 88 7.58 -17.53 -6.58
C HIS A 88 7.22 -16.31 -7.43
N LEU A 89 8.18 -15.76 -8.19
CA LEU A 89 7.94 -14.59 -9.05
C LEU A 89 7.07 -14.92 -10.27
N ARG A 90 7.22 -16.12 -10.85
CA ARG A 90 6.32 -16.60 -11.91
C ARG A 90 4.88 -16.75 -11.44
N THR A 91 4.71 -17.33 -10.26
CA THR A 91 3.39 -17.46 -9.62
C THR A 91 2.79 -16.09 -9.31
N MET A 92 3.61 -15.17 -8.75
CA MET A 92 3.15 -13.81 -8.46
C MET A 92 2.76 -13.02 -9.73
N PHE A 93 3.51 -13.20 -10.83
CA PHE A 93 3.12 -12.63 -12.13
C PHE A 93 1.78 -13.17 -12.63
N ALA A 94 1.54 -14.48 -12.51
CA ALA A 94 0.26 -15.09 -12.90
C ALA A 94 -0.90 -14.56 -12.06
N LEU A 95 -0.71 -14.41 -10.74
CA LEU A 95 -1.69 -13.80 -9.82
C LEU A 95 -1.97 -12.34 -10.19
N TYR A 96 -0.91 -11.54 -10.40
CA TYR A 96 -1.02 -10.14 -10.84
C TYR A 96 -1.82 -10.03 -12.14
N LYS A 97 -1.42 -10.81 -13.16
CA LYS A 97 -2.06 -10.79 -14.48
C LYS A 97 -3.54 -11.19 -14.38
N GLY A 98 -3.84 -12.28 -13.68
CA GLY A 98 -5.21 -12.74 -13.48
C GLY A 98 -6.09 -11.68 -12.85
N HIS A 99 -5.60 -10.97 -11.83
CA HIS A 99 -6.33 -9.88 -11.19
C HIS A 99 -6.54 -8.68 -12.14
N VAL A 100 -5.50 -8.25 -12.85
CA VAL A 100 -5.59 -7.09 -13.78
C VAL A 100 -6.55 -7.40 -14.93
N ASP A 101 -6.56 -8.62 -15.45
CA ASP A 101 -7.43 -9.03 -16.54
C ASP A 101 -8.94 -9.01 -16.14
N THR A 102 -9.26 -9.09 -14.83
CA THR A 102 -10.65 -9.00 -14.34
C THR A 102 -11.16 -7.55 -14.20
N LEU A 103 -10.27 -6.56 -14.22
CA LEU A 103 -10.66 -5.16 -14.07
C LEU A 103 -11.16 -4.61 -15.41
N TYR A 104 -12.34 -3.97 -15.42
CA TYR A 104 -12.98 -3.44 -16.63
C TYR A 104 -12.09 -2.47 -17.43
N TYR A 105 -11.25 -1.67 -16.74
CA TYR A 105 -10.22 -0.82 -17.33
C TYR A 105 -8.81 -1.32 -17.01
N GLY A 106 -8.69 -2.61 -16.63
CA GLY A 106 -7.42 -3.19 -16.25
C GLY A 106 -6.44 -3.18 -17.43
N ARG A 107 -5.28 -2.56 -17.23
CA ARG A 107 -4.19 -2.58 -18.19
C ARG A 107 -2.96 -3.17 -17.53
N GLN A 108 -2.43 -4.20 -18.14
CA GLN A 108 -1.18 -4.78 -17.68
C GLN A 108 -0.03 -3.78 -17.90
N TYR A 109 0.56 -3.28 -16.82
CA TYR A 109 1.73 -2.40 -16.84
C TYR A 109 3.04 -3.15 -16.71
N LEU A 110 3.06 -4.23 -15.94
CA LEU A 110 4.24 -5.02 -15.66
C LEU A 110 4.27 -6.25 -16.56
N THR A 111 5.43 -6.48 -17.19
CA THR A 111 5.66 -7.62 -18.05
C THR A 111 6.24 -8.79 -17.26
N ARG A 112 6.24 -9.98 -17.84
CA ARG A 112 6.93 -11.13 -17.27
C ARG A 112 8.42 -10.86 -17.08
N ALA A 113 9.06 -10.20 -18.06
CA ALA A 113 10.46 -9.83 -17.99
C ALA A 113 10.78 -8.96 -16.78
N PHE A 114 9.88 -8.05 -16.39
CA PHE A 114 10.03 -7.27 -15.16
C PHE A 114 10.14 -8.18 -13.92
N PHE A 115 9.26 -9.18 -13.80
CA PHE A 115 9.30 -10.11 -12.66
C PHE A 115 10.56 -11.01 -12.71
N ASP A 116 11.01 -11.42 -13.88
CA ASP A 116 12.24 -12.22 -14.03
C ASP A 116 13.49 -11.43 -13.61
N GLU A 117 13.56 -10.12 -13.90
CA GLU A 117 14.65 -9.22 -13.52
C GLU A 117 14.72 -8.91 -12.02
N LEU A 118 13.58 -8.97 -11.31
CA LEU A 118 13.51 -8.64 -9.88
C LEU A 118 14.43 -9.53 -9.03
N LEU A 119 14.55 -10.80 -9.38
CA LEU A 119 15.38 -11.74 -8.61
C LEU A 119 16.86 -11.35 -8.64
N ASP A 120 17.34 -10.94 -9.80
CA ASP A 120 18.75 -10.67 -10.00
C ASP A 120 19.17 -9.28 -9.48
N ARG A 121 18.24 -8.33 -9.44
CA ARG A 121 18.56 -6.92 -9.15
C ARG A 121 17.89 -6.36 -7.88
N PHE A 122 16.86 -7.02 -7.37
CA PHE A 122 15.99 -6.42 -6.36
C PHE A 122 15.56 -7.39 -5.24
N ALA A 123 16.09 -8.62 -5.23
CA ALA A 123 15.70 -9.66 -4.29
C ALA A 123 15.68 -9.21 -2.82
N PRO A 124 16.69 -8.47 -2.28
CA PRO A 124 16.71 -8.04 -0.88
C PRO A 124 15.51 -7.17 -0.47
N HIS A 125 14.84 -6.56 -1.43
CA HIS A 125 13.70 -5.68 -1.21
C HIS A 125 12.34 -6.37 -1.41
N LEU A 126 12.32 -7.61 -1.87
CA LEU A 126 11.09 -8.34 -2.13
C LEU A 126 10.51 -8.93 -0.84
N CYS A 127 9.19 -8.78 -0.70
CA CYS A 127 8.42 -9.44 0.34
C CYS A 127 7.11 -9.94 -0.28
N LEU A 128 7.01 -11.24 -0.52
CA LEU A 128 5.84 -11.90 -1.07
C LEU A 128 5.08 -12.58 0.06
N ILE A 129 3.76 -12.42 0.08
CA ILE A 129 2.92 -13.11 1.06
C ILE A 129 1.96 -13.99 0.27
N PHE A 130 2.05 -15.30 0.48
CA PHE A 130 1.24 -16.29 -0.20
C PHE A 130 0.25 -16.96 0.74
N ALA A 131 -0.93 -17.26 0.21
CA ALA A 131 -1.88 -18.18 0.81
C ALA A 131 -1.77 -19.53 0.12
N GLU A 132 -1.63 -20.58 0.89
CA GLU A 132 -1.43 -21.96 0.40
C GLU A 132 -2.50 -22.90 0.94
N ARG A 133 -3.01 -23.78 0.08
CA ARG A 133 -3.93 -24.85 0.46
C ARG A 133 -3.49 -26.16 -0.21
N GLY A 134 -3.27 -27.20 0.60
CA GLY A 134 -2.79 -28.50 0.09
C GLY A 134 -1.47 -28.42 -0.67
N GLY A 135 -0.54 -27.56 -0.23
CA GLY A 135 0.78 -27.37 -0.87
C GLY A 135 0.74 -26.52 -2.16
N ARG A 136 -0.41 -25.93 -2.54
CA ARG A 136 -0.53 -25.07 -3.72
C ARG A 136 -0.80 -23.63 -3.31
N ILE A 137 -0.14 -22.69 -3.95
CA ILE A 137 -0.43 -21.25 -3.81
C ILE A 137 -1.78 -20.97 -4.47
N ILE A 138 -2.71 -20.40 -3.72
CA ILE A 138 -4.06 -20.01 -4.19
C ILE A 138 -4.25 -18.50 -4.31
N ALA A 139 -3.42 -17.72 -3.58
CA ALA A 139 -3.45 -16.26 -3.65
C ALA A 139 -2.11 -15.70 -3.18
N GLY A 140 -1.86 -14.41 -3.47
CA GLY A 140 -0.66 -13.76 -2.97
C GLY A 140 -0.65 -12.26 -3.18
N THR A 141 0.28 -11.60 -2.48
CA THR A 141 0.55 -10.18 -2.64
C THR A 141 2.03 -9.92 -2.86
N PHE A 142 2.30 -8.98 -3.74
CA PHE A 142 3.62 -8.45 -4.02
C PHE A 142 3.83 -7.19 -3.21
N ASN A 143 4.83 -7.21 -2.33
CA ASN A 143 5.22 -6.06 -1.53
C ASN A 143 6.71 -5.78 -1.74
N VAL A 144 7.09 -4.53 -1.48
CA VAL A 144 8.48 -4.05 -1.55
C VAL A 144 8.86 -3.50 -0.18
N ARG A 145 10.03 -3.88 0.31
CA ARG A 145 10.64 -3.31 1.51
C ARG A 145 11.58 -2.18 1.13
N GLY A 146 11.42 -1.01 1.77
CA GLY A 146 12.30 0.13 1.59
C GLY A 146 12.52 0.85 2.92
N GLY A 147 13.78 0.91 3.39
CA GLY A 147 14.09 1.43 4.72
C GLY A 147 13.34 0.68 5.82
N SER A 148 12.64 1.40 6.68
CA SER A 148 11.80 0.85 7.76
C SER A 148 10.33 0.65 7.36
N ALA A 149 10.00 0.63 6.06
CA ALA A 149 8.63 0.51 5.58
C ALA A 149 8.42 -0.68 4.63
N LEU A 150 7.21 -1.24 4.66
CA LEU A 150 6.71 -2.21 3.70
C LEU A 150 5.66 -1.54 2.80
N TYR A 151 5.81 -1.70 1.49
CA TYR A 151 4.94 -1.12 0.48
C TYR A 151 4.15 -2.20 -0.25
N GLY A 152 2.86 -2.32 0.02
CA GLY A 152 1.96 -3.20 -0.74
C GLY A 152 1.72 -2.65 -2.15
N ARG A 153 1.82 -3.52 -3.15
CA ARG A 153 1.70 -3.13 -4.56
C ARG A 153 0.60 -3.86 -5.29
N TYR A 154 0.67 -5.16 -5.38
CA TYR A 154 -0.24 -5.97 -6.17
C TYR A 154 -0.77 -7.15 -5.38
N TRP A 155 -2.01 -7.49 -5.65
CA TRP A 155 -2.70 -8.65 -5.13
C TRP A 155 -3.25 -9.47 -6.28
N GLY A 156 -3.36 -10.79 -6.09
CA GLY A 156 -4.11 -11.68 -6.97
C GLY A 156 -4.50 -12.96 -6.27
N ALA A 157 -5.54 -13.62 -6.80
CA ALA A 157 -6.01 -14.89 -6.31
C ALA A 157 -6.43 -15.79 -7.48
N PHE A 158 -6.10 -17.09 -7.39
CA PHE A 158 -6.63 -18.11 -8.28
C PHE A 158 -7.95 -18.67 -7.77
N GLU A 159 -8.20 -18.55 -6.48
CA GLU A 159 -9.40 -19.02 -5.82
C GLU A 159 -9.99 -17.91 -4.95
N GLU A 160 -11.29 -17.68 -5.05
CA GLU A 160 -12.02 -16.73 -4.21
C GLU A 160 -12.42 -17.40 -2.90
N GLU A 161 -11.94 -16.85 -1.78
CA GLU A 161 -12.25 -17.32 -0.44
C GLU A 161 -12.64 -16.15 0.47
N PRO A 162 -13.66 -16.31 1.31
CA PRO A 162 -14.06 -15.27 2.24
C PRO A 162 -12.90 -14.83 3.14
N PHE A 163 -12.68 -13.53 3.23
CA PHE A 163 -11.66 -12.86 4.05
C PHE A 163 -10.19 -13.11 3.62
N LEU A 164 -9.95 -13.88 2.55
CA LEU A 164 -8.59 -14.19 2.10
C LEU A 164 -7.79 -12.93 1.77
N HIS A 165 -8.37 -12.02 0.98
CA HIS A 165 -7.76 -10.73 0.66
C HIS A 165 -7.32 -9.96 1.93
N PHE A 166 -8.15 -9.92 2.97
CA PHE A 166 -7.83 -9.21 4.20
C PHE A 166 -6.68 -9.87 4.96
N ASN A 167 -6.67 -11.19 4.98
CA ASN A 167 -5.63 -11.95 5.66
C ASN A 167 -4.27 -11.78 4.98
N VAL A 168 -4.22 -11.87 3.65
CA VAL A 168 -2.97 -11.78 2.88
C VAL A 168 -2.47 -10.34 2.77
N CYS A 169 -3.36 -9.40 2.37
CA CYS A 169 -2.97 -8.03 2.07
C CYS A 169 -2.79 -7.13 3.30
N TYR A 170 -3.42 -7.46 4.44
CA TYR A 170 -3.36 -6.58 5.63
C TYR A 170 -2.84 -7.31 6.86
N TYR A 171 -3.52 -8.36 7.34
CA TYR A 171 -3.16 -8.95 8.63
C TYR A 171 -1.77 -9.58 8.62
N ALA A 172 -1.45 -10.36 7.59
CA ALA A 172 -0.12 -10.96 7.45
C ALA A 172 0.98 -9.92 7.18
N ALA A 173 0.68 -8.87 6.41
CA ALA A 173 1.63 -7.79 6.16
C ALA A 173 1.94 -7.00 7.45
N ILE A 174 0.91 -6.66 8.24
CA ILE A 174 1.09 -5.98 9.53
C ILE A 174 1.85 -6.87 10.53
N GLU A 175 1.46 -8.14 10.65
CA GLU A 175 2.14 -9.10 11.51
C GLU A 175 3.60 -9.30 11.12
N HIS A 176 3.90 -9.30 9.80
CA HIS A 176 5.27 -9.31 9.30
C HIS A 176 6.03 -8.03 9.69
N CYS A 177 5.42 -6.86 9.52
CA CYS A 177 6.04 -5.60 9.92
C CYS A 177 6.39 -5.57 11.42
N ILE A 178 5.50 -6.03 12.29
CA ILE A 178 5.75 -6.14 13.73
C ILE A 178 6.95 -7.06 13.99
N ARG A 179 6.98 -8.26 13.42
CA ARG A 179 8.08 -9.22 13.61
C ARG A 179 9.41 -8.74 13.06
N ALA A 180 9.39 -8.00 11.96
CA ALA A 180 10.59 -7.47 11.30
C ALA A 180 11.04 -6.11 11.86
N GLY A 181 10.35 -5.55 12.88
CA GLY A 181 10.65 -4.25 13.46
C GLY A 181 10.51 -3.11 12.48
N LEU A 182 9.56 -3.21 11.52
CA LEU A 182 9.29 -2.14 10.58
C LEU A 182 8.34 -1.11 11.19
N ASP A 183 8.58 0.16 10.87
CA ASP A 183 7.83 1.29 11.43
C ASP A 183 6.48 1.48 10.72
N ARG A 184 6.37 1.12 9.44
CA ARG A 184 5.23 1.47 8.62
C ARG A 184 4.87 0.42 7.57
N PHE A 185 3.55 0.27 7.33
CA PHE A 185 3.02 -0.45 6.18
C PHE A 185 2.10 0.45 5.36
N GLU A 186 2.40 0.60 4.08
CA GLU A 186 1.61 1.35 3.10
C GLU A 186 0.87 0.39 2.17
N ALA A 187 -0.42 0.25 2.36
CA ALA A 187 -1.24 -0.71 1.61
C ALA A 187 -1.77 -0.16 0.26
N GLY A 188 -1.14 0.90 -0.29
CA GLY A 188 -1.54 1.54 -1.55
C GLY A 188 -2.77 2.44 -1.43
N ALA A 189 -3.28 2.93 -2.57
CA ALA A 189 -4.37 3.88 -2.65
C ALA A 189 -5.75 3.25 -2.40
N GLY A 190 -6.71 4.07 -1.95
CA GLY A 190 -8.15 3.74 -1.85
C GLY A 190 -8.54 2.81 -0.73
N GLY A 191 -9.84 2.59 -0.58
CA GLY A 191 -10.43 1.58 0.27
C GLY A 191 -10.68 1.98 1.73
N SER A 192 -11.93 2.40 2.05
CA SER A 192 -12.37 2.69 3.43
C SER A 192 -12.28 1.47 4.36
N PHE A 193 -12.27 0.25 3.82
CA PHE A 193 -12.09 -0.99 4.58
C PHE A 193 -10.69 -1.13 5.19
N LYS A 194 -9.70 -0.35 4.75
CA LYS A 194 -8.36 -0.30 5.38
C LYS A 194 -8.42 0.25 6.78
N GLN A 195 -9.20 1.29 7.00
CA GLN A 195 -9.40 1.89 8.32
C GLN A 195 -10.03 0.90 9.32
N LEU A 196 -10.92 0.03 8.83
CA LEU A 196 -11.47 -1.05 9.64
C LEU A 196 -10.38 -2.06 10.11
N ARG A 197 -9.19 -1.97 9.58
CA ARG A 197 -8.02 -2.81 9.90
C ARG A 197 -6.86 -1.99 10.46
N GLY A 198 -7.18 -0.81 11.02
CA GLY A 198 -6.25 0.03 11.75
C GLY A 198 -5.20 0.76 10.91
N LEU A 199 -5.42 0.84 9.57
CA LEU A 199 -4.63 1.74 8.75
C LEU A 199 -5.29 3.12 8.80
N GLU A 200 -4.57 4.11 9.28
CA GLU A 200 -5.08 5.46 9.48
C GLU A 200 -4.78 6.37 8.27
N PRO A 201 -5.63 7.39 8.02
CA PRO A 201 -5.45 8.31 6.90
C PRO A 201 -4.23 9.22 7.10
N GLN A 202 -3.25 9.10 6.21
CA GLN A 202 -2.02 9.89 6.21
C GLN A 202 -1.96 10.78 4.97
N PRO A 203 -1.54 12.06 5.11
CA PRO A 203 -1.32 12.93 3.97
C PRO A 203 -0.14 12.45 3.14
N THR A 204 -0.25 12.57 1.82
CA THR A 204 0.84 12.32 0.88
C THR A 204 1.10 13.56 0.06
N THR A 205 2.37 13.84 -0.24
CA THR A 205 2.78 15.00 -1.02
C THR A 205 3.14 14.58 -2.44
N SER A 206 2.60 15.30 -3.43
CA SER A 206 3.04 15.24 -4.83
C SER A 206 3.35 16.64 -5.32
N MET A 207 4.30 16.75 -6.25
CA MET A 207 4.76 18.01 -6.80
C MET A 207 4.52 18.03 -8.31
N HIS A 208 3.95 19.13 -8.82
CA HIS A 208 3.50 19.23 -10.20
C HIS A 208 4.03 20.51 -10.85
N TYR A 209 4.69 20.39 -12.00
CA TYR A 209 5.12 21.52 -12.82
C TYR A 209 4.32 21.55 -14.11
N ILE A 210 3.68 22.68 -14.39
CA ILE A 210 2.89 22.91 -15.59
C ILE A 210 3.60 23.97 -16.45
N VAL A 211 3.89 23.65 -17.70
CA VAL A 211 4.66 24.52 -18.59
C VAL A 211 3.89 25.77 -18.99
N ASP A 212 2.58 25.64 -19.27
CA ASP A 212 1.74 26.81 -19.57
C ASP A 212 1.46 27.62 -18.30
N PRO A 213 1.87 28.90 -18.22
CA PRO A 213 1.74 29.67 -16.98
C PRO A 213 0.29 30.04 -16.63
N LYS A 214 -0.63 30.13 -17.61
CA LYS A 214 -2.03 30.44 -17.33
C LYS A 214 -2.72 29.22 -16.75
N PHE A 215 -2.49 28.05 -17.35
CA PHE A 215 -2.99 26.80 -16.86
C PHE A 215 -2.36 26.44 -15.51
N GLY A 216 -1.05 26.66 -15.32
CA GLY A 216 -0.35 26.46 -14.06
C GLY A 216 -1.00 27.21 -12.89
N ARG A 217 -1.29 28.51 -13.06
CA ARG A 217 -2.00 29.31 -12.04
C ARG A 217 -3.42 28.81 -11.76
N ALA A 218 -4.12 28.28 -12.77
CA ALA A 218 -5.45 27.70 -12.54
C ALA A 218 -5.35 26.41 -11.71
N VAL A 219 -4.39 25.54 -12.04
CA VAL A 219 -4.09 24.33 -11.26
C VAL A 219 -3.72 24.66 -9.82
N GLU A 220 -2.82 25.62 -9.60
CA GLU A 220 -2.39 26.03 -8.26
C GLU A 220 -3.56 26.47 -7.37
N ARG A 221 -4.46 27.33 -7.90
CA ARG A 221 -5.68 27.74 -7.17
C ARG A 221 -6.60 26.56 -6.84
N HIS A 222 -6.75 25.63 -7.79
CA HIS A 222 -7.55 24.43 -7.55
C HIS A 222 -6.93 23.53 -6.47
N LEU A 223 -5.61 23.34 -6.51
CA LEU A 223 -4.90 22.50 -5.53
C LEU A 223 -4.95 23.09 -4.11
N GLU A 224 -5.00 24.41 -3.96
CA GLU A 224 -5.19 25.04 -2.65
C GLU A 224 -6.59 24.74 -2.08
N GLN A 225 -7.64 24.79 -2.91
CA GLN A 225 -8.99 24.43 -2.50
C GLN A 225 -9.09 22.91 -2.19
N GLU A 226 -8.50 22.07 -3.04
CA GLU A 226 -8.45 20.61 -2.83
C GLU A 226 -7.75 20.28 -1.52
N ARG A 227 -6.65 20.95 -1.17
CA ARG A 227 -5.91 20.75 0.09
C ARG A 227 -6.82 20.89 1.31
N GLN A 228 -7.63 21.96 1.37
CA GLN A 228 -8.54 22.19 2.49
C GLN A 228 -9.56 21.06 2.61
N LEU A 229 -10.13 20.61 1.52
CA LEU A 229 -11.09 19.50 1.50
C LEU A 229 -10.46 18.18 1.93
N ILE A 230 -9.22 17.91 1.50
CA ILE A 230 -8.49 16.69 1.88
C ILE A 230 -8.16 16.68 3.37
N LEU A 231 -7.73 17.81 3.94
CA LEU A 231 -7.45 17.91 5.38
C LEU A 231 -8.73 17.74 6.21
N GLN A 232 -9.82 18.38 5.82
CA GLN A 232 -11.13 18.17 6.47
C GLN A 232 -11.58 16.71 6.39
N LYS A 233 -11.44 16.08 5.23
CA LYS A 233 -11.74 14.66 5.05
C LYS A 233 -10.89 13.77 5.94
N ARG A 234 -9.61 14.09 6.13
CA ARG A 234 -8.72 13.37 7.03
C ARG A 234 -9.26 13.39 8.47
N GLU A 235 -9.62 14.58 8.98
CA GLU A 235 -10.17 14.72 10.35
C GLU A 235 -11.47 13.90 10.52
N LEU A 236 -12.38 13.97 9.55
CA LEU A 236 -13.61 13.17 9.58
C LEU A 236 -13.36 11.67 9.56
N LEU A 237 -12.28 11.22 8.90
CA LEU A 237 -11.90 9.82 8.91
C LEU A 237 -11.26 9.41 10.23
N LEU A 238 -10.40 10.24 10.81
CA LEU A 238 -9.79 9.99 12.13
C LEU A 238 -10.85 9.88 13.23
N ASP A 239 -11.90 10.70 13.19
CA ASP A 239 -13.02 10.58 14.12
C ASP A 239 -13.77 9.24 14.01
N LYS A 240 -13.72 8.59 12.86
CA LYS A 240 -14.32 7.27 12.60
C LYS A 240 -13.34 6.11 12.84
N SER A 241 -12.17 6.38 13.39
CA SER A 241 -11.16 5.36 13.68
C SER A 241 -11.72 4.22 14.52
N GLN A 242 -11.28 3.01 14.22
CA GLN A 242 -11.61 1.80 14.99
C GLN A 242 -10.62 1.55 16.13
N LEU A 243 -9.54 2.31 16.15
CA LEU A 243 -8.58 2.30 17.25
C LEU A 243 -9.16 3.05 18.44
N LYS A 244 -8.75 2.65 19.63
CA LYS A 244 -9.06 3.38 20.85
C LYS A 244 -8.34 4.72 20.82
N LYS A 245 -8.98 5.79 21.30
CA LYS A 245 -8.29 7.05 21.56
C LYS A 245 -7.37 6.85 22.77
N GLU A 246 -6.19 7.47 22.74
CA GLU A 246 -5.26 7.44 23.87
C GLU A 246 -6.01 7.94 25.12
N GLY A 247 -5.96 7.13 26.20
CA GLY A 247 -6.63 7.44 27.48
C GLY A 247 -7.99 6.74 27.71
N GLN A 248 -8.41 5.81 26.86
CA GLN A 248 -9.60 4.96 27.09
C GLN A 248 -9.27 3.49 27.36
#